data_3a095c9f72c09c444da70e57255b1ea0
#
_entry.id   3a095c9f72c09c444da70e57255b1ea0
#
_cell.length_a   1.000
_cell.length_b   1.000
_cell.length_c   1.000
_cell.angle_alpha   90.00
_cell.angle_beta   90.00
_cell.angle_gamma   90.00
#
_symmetry.space_group_name_H-M   'P 1'
#
loop_
_entity.id
_entity.type
_entity.pdbx_description
1 polymer ?
#
loop_
_entity_poly.entity_id
_entity_poly.type
_entity_poly.pdbx_seq_one_letter_code
_entity_poly.pdbx_strand_id
1 'polypeptide(L)'
;MLKVAVMVNASYLINHGTNDPIKNTKLLFSHKKNSKVDLIRIAAHYHEIKKILKVVNFLKKYGYEVALNIMQIADRSDQEIKSISKDISKTSLDILYFADSMGSLDIKKLLSIISNIKIHWGKKLGIHTHDNMSRAAINTNVAINHGVNWIDGTITGMGRGPGNSKTEYLVIEYENMLSKKVNIIPLLELIDNHFKPLMDKYKWGTNPFYFLAGMHGIHPTFVQTMLGNNRFSNKDILSSINHLKKSGGKKFNKDLLNPNNKIYVGKCPGKWSPKRDIFKKDVLIIGSGPKINEYKNIIENYIIKNKPYVIALNTQKSINEKLINVRAICNALSLISDRNNYKKIKQTLVLPISRMSEEIKKFLKSNKVLDFGLEVKQKKFEFKENYAILPNSLVASYALGIATSGKAKRILLAGFDGYPSDDPRRVEMDEVLSLYKKFSNKTRILSITPTRFKVESVSIYAL
;
A
#
# COMPACT_ATOMS: atom_id res chain seq x y z
N MET A 1 -38.45 -15.40 -8.24
CA MET A 1 -38.01 -14.04 -8.58
C MET A 1 -36.79 -13.71 -7.72
N LEU A 2 -35.73 -13.15 -8.31
CA LEU A 2 -34.56 -12.72 -7.53
C LEU A 2 -34.93 -11.51 -6.68
N LYS A 3 -34.44 -11.46 -5.44
CA LYS A 3 -34.56 -10.31 -4.55
C LYS A 3 -33.43 -9.32 -4.80
N VAL A 4 -33.74 -8.03 -4.74
CA VAL A 4 -32.73 -6.95 -4.85
C VAL A 4 -32.28 -6.55 -3.46
N ALA A 5 -30.98 -6.66 -3.20
CA ALA A 5 -30.38 -6.24 -1.94
C ALA A 5 -29.42 -5.05 -2.19
N VAL A 6 -29.39 -4.10 -1.27
CA VAL A 6 -28.44 -2.99 -1.26
C VAL A 6 -27.70 -2.94 0.07
N MET A 7 -26.45 -2.48 0.04
CA MET A 7 -25.64 -2.32 1.24
C MET A 7 -25.35 -0.85 1.52
N VAL A 8 -25.39 -0.47 2.80
CA VAL A 8 -25.04 0.87 3.30
C VAL A 8 -24.09 0.74 4.49
N ASN A 9 -23.08 1.60 4.56
CA ASN A 9 -22.20 1.65 5.71
C ASN A 9 -22.87 2.36 6.89
N ALA A 10 -22.74 1.81 8.10
CA ALA A 10 -23.25 2.40 9.33
C ALA A 10 -22.66 3.82 9.56
N SER A 11 -21.37 4.02 9.28
CA SER A 11 -20.72 5.33 9.38
C SER A 11 -21.41 6.41 8.56
N TYR A 12 -21.93 6.06 7.37
CA TYR A 12 -22.70 7.01 6.55
C TYR A 12 -24.02 7.40 7.23
N LEU A 13 -24.75 6.42 7.76
CA LEU A 13 -26.02 6.67 8.46
C LEU A 13 -25.84 7.45 9.76
N ILE A 14 -24.69 7.29 10.42
CA ILE A 14 -24.40 7.97 11.69
C ILE A 14 -23.95 9.43 11.48
N ASN A 15 -23.16 9.69 10.43
CA ASN A 15 -22.39 10.94 10.30
C ASN A 15 -22.82 11.85 9.13
N HIS A 16 -23.77 11.41 8.28
CA HIS A 16 -24.13 12.16 7.07
C HIS A 16 -25.36 13.04 7.27
N GLY A 17 -25.18 14.33 7.21
CA GLY A 17 -26.26 15.35 7.22
C GLY A 17 -26.72 15.75 8.62
N THR A 18 -27.15 14.83 9.46
CA THR A 18 -27.63 15.08 10.82
C THR A 18 -27.01 14.14 11.84
N ASN A 19 -27.11 14.49 13.14
CA ASN A 19 -26.69 13.61 14.24
C ASN A 19 -27.72 12.49 14.54
N ASP A 20 -28.82 12.40 13.79
CA ASP A 20 -29.82 11.36 13.95
C ASP A 20 -29.75 10.34 12.82
N PRO A 21 -29.28 9.10 13.08
CA PRO A 21 -29.19 8.05 12.08
C PRO A 21 -30.53 7.71 11.41
N ILE A 22 -31.67 7.88 12.09
CA ILE A 22 -32.99 7.62 11.50
C ILE A 22 -33.32 8.71 10.45
N LYS A 23 -33.07 9.99 10.74
CA LYS A 23 -33.25 11.05 9.76
C LYS A 23 -32.38 10.84 8.54
N ASN A 24 -31.11 10.50 8.73
CA ASN A 24 -30.19 10.20 7.63
C ASN A 24 -30.67 8.99 6.80
N THR A 25 -31.22 7.97 7.46
CA THR A 25 -31.79 6.80 6.77
C THR A 25 -33.00 7.15 5.90
N LYS A 26 -33.87 8.07 6.36
CA LYS A 26 -35.01 8.56 5.58
C LYS A 26 -34.62 9.31 4.31
N LEU A 27 -33.43 9.94 4.29
CA LEU A 27 -32.90 10.60 3.08
C LEU A 27 -32.48 9.59 2.00
N LEU A 28 -32.12 8.38 2.39
CA LEU A 28 -31.63 7.33 1.47
C LEU A 28 -32.73 6.35 1.03
N PHE A 29 -33.66 6.04 1.93
CA PHE A 29 -34.62 4.96 1.73
C PHE A 29 -36.04 5.47 1.91
N SER A 30 -36.87 5.32 0.86
CA SER A 30 -38.31 5.49 0.93
C SER A 30 -38.97 4.24 1.58
N HIS A 31 -40.29 4.27 1.81
CA HIS A 31 -41.04 3.10 2.24
C HIS A 31 -40.94 1.97 1.18
N LYS A 32 -40.85 0.68 1.60
CA LYS A 32 -40.66 -0.48 0.71
C LYS A 32 -41.67 -0.53 -0.45
N LYS A 33 -42.93 -0.14 -0.22
CA LYS A 33 -43.98 -0.09 -1.27
C LYS A 33 -43.60 0.81 -2.47
N ASN A 34 -42.69 1.77 -2.28
CA ASN A 34 -42.20 2.69 -3.30
C ASN A 34 -40.80 2.34 -3.78
N SER A 35 -40.27 1.16 -3.44
CA SER A 35 -38.89 0.75 -3.74
C SER A 35 -38.85 -0.63 -4.37
N LYS A 36 -37.93 -0.82 -5.33
CA LYS A 36 -37.60 -2.13 -5.90
C LYS A 36 -36.65 -2.96 -5.01
N VAL A 37 -36.05 -2.32 -3.99
CA VAL A 37 -35.14 -2.99 -3.05
C VAL A 37 -35.94 -3.83 -2.08
N ASP A 38 -35.53 -5.07 -1.88
CA ASP A 38 -36.17 -6.02 -0.97
C ASP A 38 -35.46 -6.09 0.38
N LEU A 39 -34.14 -6.05 0.36
CA LEU A 39 -33.30 -6.20 1.53
C LEU A 39 -32.32 -5.03 1.65
N ILE A 40 -32.20 -4.46 2.84
CA ILE A 40 -31.16 -3.47 3.17
C ILE A 40 -30.16 -4.12 4.12
N ARG A 41 -28.89 -4.17 3.71
CA ARG A 41 -27.79 -4.69 4.51
C ARG A 41 -26.95 -3.55 5.06
N ILE A 42 -26.85 -3.44 6.37
CA ILE A 42 -26.04 -2.42 7.05
C ILE A 42 -24.68 -3.03 7.39
N ALA A 43 -23.59 -2.48 6.86
CA ALA A 43 -22.24 -2.87 7.23
C ALA A 43 -21.75 -1.97 8.37
N ALA A 44 -21.41 -2.56 9.52
CA ALA A 44 -21.07 -1.82 10.73
C ALA A 44 -19.79 -2.34 11.39
N HIS A 45 -18.92 -1.46 11.83
CA HIS A 45 -17.87 -1.79 12.76
C HIS A 45 -18.47 -2.01 14.18
N TYR A 46 -17.77 -2.77 15.00
CA TYR A 46 -18.24 -3.13 16.34
C TYR A 46 -18.73 -1.91 17.16
N HIS A 47 -17.99 -0.81 17.15
CA HIS A 47 -18.31 0.42 17.91
C HIS A 47 -19.52 1.21 17.36
N GLU A 48 -19.97 0.89 16.14
CA GLU A 48 -21.11 1.55 15.48
C GLU A 48 -22.43 0.82 15.76
N ILE A 49 -22.35 -0.50 16.08
CA ILE A 49 -23.52 -1.38 16.12
C ILE A 49 -24.60 -0.82 17.06
N LYS A 50 -24.28 -0.48 18.31
CA LYS A 50 -25.27 0.03 19.27
C LYS A 50 -26.02 1.26 18.76
N LYS A 51 -25.37 2.14 17.99
CA LYS A 51 -25.99 3.32 17.40
C LYS A 51 -26.95 2.98 16.25
N ILE A 52 -26.71 1.84 15.57
CA ILE A 52 -27.47 1.39 14.39
C ILE A 52 -28.67 0.51 14.76
N LEU A 53 -28.75 -0.09 15.95
CA LEU A 53 -29.86 -0.98 16.31
C LEU A 53 -31.23 -0.29 16.17
N LYS A 54 -31.36 1.00 16.47
CA LYS A 54 -32.59 1.77 16.25
C LYS A 54 -32.95 1.90 14.77
N VAL A 55 -31.96 1.97 13.88
CA VAL A 55 -32.15 2.04 12.42
C VAL A 55 -32.68 0.71 11.90
N VAL A 56 -32.19 -0.42 12.42
CA VAL A 56 -32.71 -1.76 12.09
C VAL A 56 -34.22 -1.82 12.32
N ASN A 57 -34.69 -1.45 13.52
CA ASN A 57 -36.10 -1.46 13.86
C ASN A 57 -36.93 -0.44 13.01
N PHE A 58 -36.33 0.69 12.66
CA PHE A 58 -36.94 1.67 11.78
C PHE A 58 -37.14 1.11 10.36
N LEU A 59 -36.11 0.50 9.75
CA LEU A 59 -36.19 -0.09 8.41
C LEU A 59 -37.18 -1.25 8.35
N LYS A 60 -37.30 -2.03 9.42
CA LYS A 60 -38.36 -3.08 9.56
C LYS A 60 -39.75 -2.45 9.50
N LYS A 61 -40.00 -1.35 10.21
CA LYS A 61 -41.29 -0.60 10.13
C LYS A 61 -41.54 -0.02 8.73
N TYR A 62 -40.46 0.28 7.96
CA TYR A 62 -40.53 0.70 6.56
C TYR A 62 -40.82 -0.46 5.59
N GLY A 63 -40.91 -1.70 6.08
CA GLY A 63 -41.29 -2.88 5.31
C GLY A 63 -40.14 -3.66 4.65
N TYR A 64 -38.86 -3.28 4.93
CA TYR A 64 -37.71 -3.98 4.37
C TYR A 64 -37.37 -5.27 5.14
N GLU A 65 -36.80 -6.26 4.43
CA GLU A 65 -35.95 -7.26 5.05
C GLU A 65 -34.61 -6.57 5.42
N VAL A 66 -34.09 -6.80 6.63
CA VAL A 66 -32.90 -6.09 7.13
C VAL A 66 -31.83 -7.06 7.53
N ALA A 67 -30.63 -6.87 7.02
CA ALA A 67 -29.42 -7.57 7.42
C ALA A 67 -28.42 -6.63 8.08
N LEU A 68 -27.69 -7.10 9.08
CA LEU A 68 -26.59 -6.40 9.72
C LEU A 68 -25.30 -7.19 9.55
N ASN A 69 -24.27 -6.61 8.94
CA ASN A 69 -22.98 -7.24 8.72
C ASN A 69 -21.93 -6.66 9.68
N ILE A 70 -21.45 -7.47 10.62
CA ILE A 70 -20.38 -7.10 11.55
C ILE A 70 -19.04 -7.20 10.85
N MET A 71 -18.41 -6.04 10.59
CA MET A 71 -17.09 -5.95 9.96
C MET A 71 -15.98 -6.22 10.97
N GLN A 72 -14.88 -6.82 10.50
CA GLN A 72 -13.65 -7.08 11.30
C GLN A 72 -13.92 -7.89 12.58
N ILE A 73 -14.83 -8.86 12.53
CA ILE A 73 -15.21 -9.66 13.70
C ILE A 73 -14.04 -10.50 14.24
N ALA A 74 -13.08 -10.87 13.37
CA ALA A 74 -11.88 -11.62 13.75
C ALA A 74 -11.06 -10.95 14.87
N ASP A 75 -11.13 -9.62 14.95
CA ASP A 75 -10.43 -8.81 15.95
C ASP A 75 -11.13 -8.75 17.32
N ARG A 76 -12.32 -9.36 17.45
CA ARG A 76 -13.12 -9.32 18.67
C ARG A 76 -12.86 -10.53 19.57
N SER A 77 -12.91 -10.29 20.88
CA SER A 77 -12.91 -11.37 21.87
C SER A 77 -14.24 -12.12 21.86
N ASP A 78 -14.22 -13.35 22.33
CA ASP A 78 -15.44 -14.18 22.42
C ASP A 78 -16.51 -13.50 23.29
N GLN A 79 -16.09 -12.79 24.35
CA GLN A 79 -16.98 -12.05 25.24
C GLN A 79 -17.65 -10.85 24.55
N GLU A 80 -16.91 -10.11 23.71
CA GLU A 80 -17.47 -9.04 22.90
C GLU A 80 -18.48 -9.57 21.88
N ILE A 81 -18.18 -10.71 21.24
CA ILE A 81 -19.07 -11.34 20.26
C ILE A 81 -20.38 -11.78 20.93
N LYS A 82 -20.32 -12.44 22.09
CA LYS A 82 -21.51 -12.83 22.87
C LYS A 82 -22.34 -11.61 23.27
N SER A 83 -21.70 -10.58 23.81
CA SER A 83 -22.36 -9.36 24.26
C SER A 83 -23.11 -8.66 23.13
N ILE A 84 -22.45 -8.45 21.99
CA ILE A 84 -23.09 -7.75 20.86
C ILE A 84 -24.19 -8.60 20.23
N SER A 85 -24.04 -9.92 20.16
CA SER A 85 -25.08 -10.84 19.66
C SER A 85 -26.32 -10.80 20.55
N LYS A 86 -26.16 -10.68 21.87
CA LYS A 86 -27.24 -10.49 22.83
C LYS A 86 -27.99 -9.16 22.60
N ASP A 87 -27.26 -8.07 22.32
CA ASP A 87 -27.89 -6.78 22.04
C ASP A 87 -28.65 -6.80 20.71
N ILE A 88 -28.09 -7.43 19.68
CA ILE A 88 -28.71 -7.57 18.35
C ILE A 88 -29.95 -8.47 18.42
N SER A 89 -29.95 -9.53 19.22
CA SER A 89 -31.08 -10.47 19.34
C SER A 89 -32.37 -9.82 19.85
N LYS A 90 -32.26 -8.69 20.56
CA LYS A 90 -33.39 -7.89 21.04
C LYS A 90 -34.07 -7.06 19.96
N THR A 91 -33.50 -7.01 18.76
CA THR A 91 -34.03 -6.24 17.62
C THR A 91 -34.87 -7.09 16.69
N SER A 92 -35.62 -6.43 15.81
CA SER A 92 -36.39 -7.10 14.74
C SER A 92 -35.52 -7.46 13.50
N LEU A 93 -34.19 -7.55 13.64
CA LEU A 93 -33.28 -7.97 12.57
C LEU A 93 -33.66 -9.35 12.01
N ASP A 94 -33.58 -9.49 10.68
CA ASP A 94 -33.87 -10.76 10.01
C ASP A 94 -32.63 -11.63 9.86
N ILE A 95 -31.49 -11.01 9.48
CA ILE A 95 -30.27 -11.74 9.14
C ILE A 95 -29.07 -11.05 9.80
N LEU A 96 -28.32 -11.81 10.58
CA LEU A 96 -27.04 -11.35 11.11
C LEU A 96 -25.90 -11.92 10.24
N TYR A 97 -25.07 -11.05 9.70
CA TYR A 97 -23.85 -11.41 8.99
C TYR A 97 -22.60 -11.09 9.82
N PHE A 98 -21.57 -11.85 9.57
CA PHE A 98 -20.22 -11.51 10.00
C PHE A 98 -19.22 -11.59 8.85
N ALA A 99 -18.21 -10.72 8.87
CA ALA A 99 -17.26 -10.60 7.78
C ALA A 99 -15.83 -10.93 8.21
N ASP A 100 -15.17 -11.79 7.44
CA ASP A 100 -13.72 -11.96 7.43
C ASP A 100 -13.07 -10.82 6.61
N SER A 101 -13.08 -9.62 7.16
CA SER A 101 -12.67 -8.41 6.44
C SER A 101 -11.19 -8.39 6.03
N MET A 102 -10.35 -9.19 6.67
CA MET A 102 -8.92 -9.29 6.39
C MET A 102 -8.54 -10.58 5.67
N GLY A 103 -9.51 -11.47 5.38
CA GLY A 103 -9.22 -12.79 4.87
C GLY A 103 -8.25 -13.58 5.75
N SER A 104 -8.34 -13.40 7.07
CA SER A 104 -7.38 -13.88 8.07
C SER A 104 -7.92 -14.99 8.97
N LEU A 105 -9.20 -15.36 8.84
CA LEU A 105 -9.80 -16.39 9.67
C LEU A 105 -9.20 -17.77 9.37
N ASP A 106 -8.75 -18.43 10.42
CA ASP A 106 -8.59 -19.88 10.43
C ASP A 106 -9.89 -20.57 10.87
N ILE A 107 -9.95 -21.87 10.64
CA ILE A 107 -11.16 -22.69 10.97
C ILE A 107 -11.50 -22.62 12.45
N LYS A 108 -10.49 -22.65 13.34
CA LYS A 108 -10.71 -22.62 14.80
C LYS A 108 -11.39 -21.33 15.24
N LYS A 109 -10.89 -20.19 14.75
CA LYS A 109 -11.48 -18.86 15.06
C LYS A 109 -12.86 -18.71 14.40
N LEU A 110 -13.04 -19.21 13.18
CA LEU A 110 -14.32 -19.22 12.49
C LEU A 110 -15.40 -19.95 13.32
N LEU A 111 -15.09 -21.17 13.78
CA LEU A 111 -16.00 -21.97 14.61
C LEU A 111 -16.31 -21.31 15.95
N SER A 112 -15.29 -20.70 16.59
CA SER A 112 -15.50 -19.90 17.81
C SER A 112 -16.47 -18.73 17.57
N ILE A 113 -16.32 -17.99 16.47
CA ILE A 113 -17.22 -16.89 16.12
C ILE A 113 -18.67 -17.40 15.95
N ILE A 114 -18.86 -18.45 15.15
CA ILE A 114 -20.20 -19.02 14.89
C ILE A 114 -20.84 -19.47 16.18
N SER A 115 -20.13 -20.21 17.04
CA SER A 115 -20.66 -20.71 18.30
C SER A 115 -21.05 -19.58 19.26
N ASN A 116 -20.19 -18.55 19.39
CA ASN A 116 -20.45 -17.40 20.25
C ASN A 116 -21.64 -16.54 19.78
N ILE A 117 -21.84 -16.40 18.46
CA ILE A 117 -23.02 -15.72 17.91
C ILE A 117 -24.28 -16.52 18.23
N LYS A 118 -24.26 -17.83 18.00
CA LYS A 118 -25.42 -18.72 18.17
C LYS A 118 -25.92 -18.84 19.59
N ILE A 119 -25.13 -18.51 20.61
CA ILE A 119 -25.60 -18.48 22.02
C ILE A 119 -26.82 -17.55 22.19
N HIS A 120 -26.89 -16.46 21.45
CA HIS A 120 -27.94 -15.46 21.57
C HIS A 120 -28.72 -15.22 20.25
N TRP A 121 -28.23 -15.73 19.13
CA TRP A 121 -28.83 -15.51 17.81
C TRP A 121 -29.35 -16.82 17.21
N GLY A 122 -30.67 -17.00 17.19
CA GLY A 122 -31.34 -18.19 16.66
C GLY A 122 -31.97 -18.02 15.27
N LYS A 123 -31.80 -16.84 14.63
CA LYS A 123 -32.37 -16.56 13.30
C LYS A 123 -31.32 -16.82 12.20
N LYS A 124 -31.60 -16.31 10.98
CA LYS A 124 -30.70 -16.47 9.82
C LYS A 124 -29.31 -15.87 10.09
N LEU A 125 -28.26 -16.66 9.84
CA LEU A 125 -26.86 -16.26 9.99
C LEU A 125 -26.17 -16.26 8.63
N GLY A 126 -25.39 -15.23 8.36
CA GLY A 126 -24.66 -15.07 7.11
C GLY A 126 -23.16 -14.88 7.30
N ILE A 127 -22.39 -15.21 6.27
CA ILE A 127 -20.94 -15.01 6.22
C ILE A 127 -20.52 -14.27 4.95
N HIS A 128 -19.56 -13.36 5.11
CA HIS A 128 -18.86 -12.69 4.02
C HIS A 128 -17.36 -12.91 4.17
N THR A 129 -16.73 -13.54 3.18
CA THR A 129 -15.31 -13.92 3.24
C THR A 129 -14.49 -13.24 2.16
N HIS A 130 -13.33 -12.67 2.54
CA HIS A 130 -12.29 -12.24 1.59
C HIS A 130 -11.25 -13.34 1.38
N ASP A 131 -10.62 -13.35 0.21
CA ASP A 131 -9.75 -14.44 -0.24
C ASP A 131 -8.25 -14.17 -0.10
N ASN A 132 -7.84 -13.36 0.89
CA ASN A 132 -6.43 -13.01 1.11
C ASN A 132 -5.52 -14.24 1.19
N MET A 133 -5.97 -15.28 1.88
CA MET A 133 -5.19 -16.49 2.15
C MET A 133 -5.69 -17.72 1.35
N SER A 134 -6.47 -17.52 0.27
CA SER A 134 -7.08 -18.60 -0.51
C SER A 134 -7.98 -19.53 0.33
N ARG A 135 -8.63 -18.97 1.36
CA ARG A 135 -9.47 -19.74 2.30
C ARG A 135 -10.95 -19.38 2.23
N ALA A 136 -11.33 -18.42 1.38
CA ALA A 136 -12.70 -17.91 1.35
C ALA A 136 -13.73 -19.01 1.09
N ALA A 137 -13.55 -19.85 0.07
CA ALA A 137 -14.47 -20.95 -0.24
C ALA A 137 -14.49 -21.98 0.90
N ILE A 138 -13.32 -22.41 1.40
CA ILE A 138 -13.21 -23.38 2.49
C ILE A 138 -13.92 -22.87 3.75
N ASN A 139 -13.64 -21.63 4.16
CA ASN A 139 -14.27 -21.02 5.33
C ASN A 139 -15.79 -20.91 5.16
N THR A 140 -16.27 -20.59 3.95
CA THR A 140 -17.70 -20.53 3.64
C THR A 140 -18.33 -21.91 3.78
N ASN A 141 -17.74 -22.97 3.25
CA ASN A 141 -18.25 -24.35 3.35
C ASN A 141 -18.26 -24.86 4.79
N VAL A 142 -17.19 -24.59 5.55
CA VAL A 142 -17.17 -24.91 6.98
C VAL A 142 -18.29 -24.17 7.72
N ALA A 143 -18.54 -22.91 7.40
CA ALA A 143 -19.61 -22.13 8.01
C ALA A 143 -21.00 -22.72 7.70
N ILE A 144 -21.25 -23.15 6.44
CA ILE A 144 -22.52 -23.81 6.04
C ILE A 144 -22.74 -25.06 6.88
N ASN A 145 -21.72 -25.93 7.00
CA ASN A 145 -21.81 -27.16 7.80
C ASN A 145 -22.08 -26.92 9.29
N HIS A 146 -21.83 -25.67 9.76
CA HIS A 146 -22.13 -25.24 11.13
C HIS A 146 -23.34 -24.31 11.21
N GLY A 147 -24.25 -24.38 10.18
CA GLY A 147 -25.56 -23.77 10.18
C GLY A 147 -25.61 -22.29 9.89
N VAL A 148 -24.62 -21.79 9.15
CA VAL A 148 -24.70 -20.51 8.42
C VAL A 148 -25.50 -20.82 7.14
N ASN A 149 -26.51 -20.01 6.86
CA ASN A 149 -27.47 -20.29 5.76
C ASN A 149 -27.59 -19.12 4.75
N TRP A 150 -26.82 -18.07 4.93
CA TRP A 150 -26.64 -16.99 3.98
C TRP A 150 -25.15 -16.80 3.68
N ILE A 151 -24.79 -16.86 2.41
CA ILE A 151 -23.40 -16.82 1.96
C ILE A 151 -23.24 -15.78 0.86
N ASP A 152 -22.09 -15.10 0.85
CA ASP A 152 -21.72 -14.17 -0.20
C ASP A 152 -20.71 -14.82 -1.14
N GLY A 153 -20.91 -14.63 -2.43
CA GLY A 153 -19.97 -14.97 -3.47
C GLY A 153 -19.98 -13.94 -4.60
N THR A 154 -18.88 -13.80 -5.29
CA THR A 154 -18.78 -12.99 -6.50
C THR A 154 -18.15 -13.80 -7.62
N ILE A 155 -18.59 -13.58 -8.85
CA ILE A 155 -18.07 -14.31 -10.02
C ILE A 155 -16.56 -14.03 -10.14
N THR A 156 -15.75 -15.08 -10.30
CA THR A 156 -14.27 -15.05 -10.28
C THR A 156 -13.66 -14.43 -9.01
N GLY A 157 -14.46 -14.32 -7.95
CA GLY A 157 -14.03 -13.63 -6.73
C GLY A 157 -13.91 -12.11 -6.91
N MET A 158 -14.59 -11.51 -7.90
CA MET A 158 -14.49 -10.07 -8.20
C MET A 158 -14.69 -9.23 -6.95
N GLY A 159 -13.70 -8.41 -6.63
CA GLY A 159 -13.72 -7.55 -5.45
C GLY A 159 -12.44 -6.75 -5.30
N ARG A 160 -12.34 -6.02 -4.20
CA ARG A 160 -11.14 -5.23 -3.89
C ARG A 160 -9.96 -6.14 -3.55
N GLY A 161 -8.81 -5.88 -4.18
CA GLY A 161 -7.54 -6.52 -3.85
C GLY A 161 -7.58 -8.05 -4.03
N PRO A 162 -7.55 -8.84 -2.93
CA PRO A 162 -7.52 -10.30 -3.01
C PRO A 162 -8.84 -10.93 -3.49
N GLY A 163 -9.93 -10.15 -3.53
CA GLY A 163 -11.25 -10.62 -3.90
C GLY A 163 -11.99 -11.33 -2.77
N ASN A 164 -13.07 -12.02 -3.16
CA ASN A 164 -14.03 -12.68 -2.28
C ASN A 164 -14.13 -14.18 -2.58
N SER A 165 -14.99 -14.89 -1.84
CA SER A 165 -15.38 -16.25 -2.21
C SER A 165 -15.94 -16.30 -3.63
N LYS A 166 -15.51 -17.27 -4.43
CA LYS A 166 -15.88 -17.39 -5.84
C LYS A 166 -17.23 -18.09 -5.99
N THR A 167 -18.15 -17.42 -6.67
CA THR A 167 -19.51 -17.97 -6.89
C THR A 167 -19.46 -19.33 -7.58
N GLU A 168 -18.62 -19.51 -8.59
CA GLU A 168 -18.48 -20.75 -9.34
C GLU A 168 -18.05 -21.93 -8.43
N TYR A 169 -17.18 -21.70 -7.46
CA TYR A 169 -16.75 -22.73 -6.52
C TYR A 169 -17.87 -23.05 -5.50
N LEU A 170 -18.55 -22.02 -5.01
CA LEU A 170 -19.68 -22.21 -4.08
C LEU A 170 -20.84 -22.97 -4.74
N VAL A 171 -21.10 -22.73 -6.03
CA VAL A 171 -22.16 -23.45 -6.78
C VAL A 171 -21.80 -24.92 -6.93
N ILE A 172 -20.54 -25.24 -7.28
CA ILE A 172 -20.08 -26.65 -7.40
C ILE A 172 -20.16 -27.36 -6.05
N GLU A 173 -19.67 -26.72 -4.99
CA GLU A 173 -19.74 -27.29 -3.63
C GLU A 173 -21.19 -27.49 -3.15
N TYR A 174 -22.07 -26.53 -3.47
CA TYR A 174 -23.48 -26.62 -3.12
C TYR A 174 -24.20 -27.77 -3.85
N GLU A 175 -23.86 -28.03 -5.12
CA GLU A 175 -24.33 -29.19 -5.89
C GLU A 175 -23.96 -30.48 -5.16
N ASN A 176 -22.73 -30.62 -4.73
CA ASN A 176 -22.27 -31.80 -3.98
C ASN A 176 -23.02 -31.98 -2.64
N MET A 177 -23.19 -30.87 -1.89
CA MET A 177 -23.83 -30.89 -0.57
C MET A 177 -25.34 -31.26 -0.62
N LEU A 178 -26.04 -30.80 -1.65
CA LEU A 178 -27.49 -31.00 -1.78
C LEU A 178 -27.88 -32.13 -2.72
N SER A 179 -26.90 -32.79 -3.37
CA SER A 179 -27.13 -33.79 -4.44
C SER A 179 -28.09 -33.29 -5.53
N LYS A 180 -28.04 -31.98 -5.83
CA LYS A 180 -28.83 -31.32 -6.87
C LYS A 180 -27.94 -30.90 -8.01
N LYS A 181 -28.20 -31.44 -9.21
CA LYS A 181 -27.49 -31.01 -10.43
C LYS A 181 -27.77 -29.54 -10.74
N VAL A 182 -26.71 -28.76 -10.91
CA VAL A 182 -26.74 -27.37 -11.34
C VAL A 182 -26.13 -27.28 -12.73
N ASN A 183 -26.82 -26.67 -13.69
CA ASN A 183 -26.20 -26.37 -14.98
C ASN A 183 -25.21 -25.21 -14.82
N ILE A 184 -23.92 -25.51 -14.72
CA ILE A 184 -22.86 -24.53 -14.55
C ILE A 184 -22.41 -23.90 -15.86
N ILE A 185 -22.77 -24.45 -17.03
CA ILE A 185 -22.29 -23.99 -18.34
C ILE A 185 -22.53 -22.49 -18.56
N PRO A 186 -23.73 -21.93 -18.31
CA PRO A 186 -23.96 -20.50 -18.52
C PRO A 186 -23.07 -19.61 -17.63
N LEU A 187 -22.72 -20.11 -16.41
CA LEU A 187 -21.81 -19.39 -15.52
C LEU A 187 -20.38 -19.40 -16.06
N LEU A 188 -19.92 -20.54 -16.61
CA LEU A 188 -18.58 -20.64 -17.20
C LEU A 188 -18.46 -19.77 -18.45
N GLU A 189 -19.48 -19.74 -19.32
CA GLU A 189 -19.53 -18.84 -20.48
C GLU A 189 -19.49 -17.36 -20.06
N LEU A 190 -20.24 -17.00 -19.02
CA LEU A 190 -20.21 -15.64 -18.47
C LEU A 190 -18.81 -15.27 -17.91
N ILE A 191 -18.15 -16.22 -17.26
CA ILE A 191 -16.77 -16.04 -16.77
C ILE A 191 -15.82 -15.78 -17.93
N ASP A 192 -15.82 -16.63 -18.93
CA ASP A 192 -14.88 -16.54 -20.04
C ASP A 192 -15.08 -15.28 -20.89
N ASN A 193 -16.32 -14.94 -21.18
CA ASN A 193 -16.67 -13.83 -22.08
C ASN A 193 -16.57 -12.46 -21.41
N HIS A 194 -16.77 -12.36 -20.09
CA HIS A 194 -16.89 -11.07 -19.40
C HIS A 194 -15.95 -10.91 -18.21
N PHE A 195 -15.91 -11.87 -17.29
CA PHE A 195 -15.20 -11.68 -16.03
C PHE A 195 -13.70 -11.89 -16.11
N LYS A 196 -13.20 -12.81 -16.94
CA LYS A 196 -11.76 -12.97 -17.20
C LYS A 196 -11.13 -11.71 -17.80
N PRO A 197 -11.68 -11.09 -18.87
CA PRO A 197 -11.18 -9.83 -19.38
C PRO A 197 -11.17 -8.70 -18.35
N LEU A 198 -12.21 -8.63 -17.51
CA LEU A 198 -12.25 -7.65 -16.41
C LEU A 198 -11.17 -7.95 -15.36
N MET A 199 -11.00 -9.21 -14.98
CA MET A 199 -9.97 -9.64 -14.03
C MET A 199 -8.55 -9.31 -14.54
N ASP A 200 -8.31 -9.52 -15.84
CA ASP A 200 -7.04 -9.16 -16.48
C ASP A 200 -6.79 -7.66 -16.48
N LYS A 201 -7.83 -6.87 -16.64
CA LYS A 201 -7.76 -5.40 -16.62
C LYS A 201 -7.56 -4.84 -15.20
N TYR A 202 -8.35 -5.31 -14.22
CA TYR A 202 -8.39 -4.73 -12.88
C TYR A 202 -7.56 -5.47 -11.85
N LYS A 203 -7.05 -6.67 -12.18
CA LYS A 203 -6.07 -7.44 -11.39
C LYS A 203 -6.52 -7.75 -9.96
N TRP A 204 -7.80 -8.14 -9.75
CA TRP A 204 -8.19 -8.72 -8.46
C TRP A 204 -7.77 -10.18 -8.36
N GLY A 205 -7.73 -10.68 -7.13
CA GLY A 205 -7.35 -12.06 -6.82
C GLY A 205 -6.18 -12.12 -5.85
N THR A 206 -6.05 -13.27 -5.18
CA THR A 206 -4.99 -13.46 -4.19
C THR A 206 -3.62 -13.62 -4.85
N ASN A 207 -2.58 -13.27 -4.10
CA ASN A 207 -1.18 -13.46 -4.44
C ASN A 207 -0.35 -13.56 -3.15
N PRO A 208 0.96 -13.87 -3.22
CA PRO A 208 1.79 -14.01 -2.02
C PRO A 208 1.79 -12.81 -1.08
N PHE A 209 1.66 -11.59 -1.58
CA PHE A 209 1.62 -10.38 -0.75
C PHE A 209 0.29 -10.24 0.01
N TYR A 210 -0.84 -10.55 -0.65
CA TYR A 210 -2.13 -10.60 0.04
C TYR A 210 -2.18 -11.72 1.06
N PHE A 211 -1.58 -12.88 0.75
CA PHE A 211 -1.47 -13.98 1.69
C PHE A 211 -0.71 -13.57 2.96
N LEU A 212 0.46 -12.95 2.81
CA LEU A 212 1.24 -12.42 3.94
C LEU A 212 0.48 -11.34 4.71
N ALA A 213 -0.22 -10.44 4.03
CA ALA A 213 -1.04 -9.43 4.68
C ALA A 213 -2.15 -10.08 5.52
N GLY A 214 -2.85 -11.08 4.99
CA GLY A 214 -3.87 -11.86 5.70
C GLY A 214 -3.31 -12.55 6.95
N MET A 215 -2.16 -13.24 6.84
CA MET A 215 -1.48 -13.86 7.99
C MET A 215 -1.20 -12.90 9.15
N HIS A 216 -1.01 -11.62 8.85
CA HIS A 216 -0.67 -10.61 9.86
C HIS A 216 -1.82 -9.65 10.17
N GLY A 217 -3.02 -9.91 9.66
CA GLY A 217 -4.20 -9.06 9.86
C GLY A 217 -4.00 -7.63 9.31
N ILE A 218 -3.22 -7.49 8.22
CA ILE A 218 -2.95 -6.21 7.58
C ILE A 218 -4.03 -5.94 6.54
N HIS A 219 -4.57 -4.72 6.55
CA HIS A 219 -5.64 -4.31 5.63
C HIS A 219 -5.20 -4.42 4.15
N PRO A 220 -5.93 -5.14 3.28
CA PRO A 220 -5.50 -5.47 1.92
C PRO A 220 -5.25 -4.25 1.02
N THR A 221 -5.86 -3.10 1.33
CA THR A 221 -5.62 -1.85 0.58
C THR A 221 -4.16 -1.39 0.62
N PHE A 222 -3.39 -1.74 1.65
CA PHE A 222 -1.95 -1.46 1.66
C PHE A 222 -1.25 -2.18 0.52
N VAL A 223 -1.48 -3.47 0.39
CA VAL A 223 -0.91 -4.30 -0.68
C VAL A 223 -1.41 -3.83 -2.04
N GLN A 224 -2.72 -3.59 -2.19
CA GLN A 224 -3.31 -3.09 -3.43
C GLN A 224 -2.68 -1.77 -3.88
N THR A 225 -2.48 -0.83 -2.96
CA THR A 225 -1.86 0.48 -3.26
C THR A 225 -0.40 0.31 -3.71
N MET A 226 0.34 -0.61 -3.09
CA MET A 226 1.74 -0.86 -3.46
C MET A 226 1.85 -1.57 -4.81
N LEU A 227 1.03 -2.60 -5.05
CA LEU A 227 1.00 -3.32 -6.34
C LEU A 227 0.56 -2.44 -7.51
N GLY A 228 -0.33 -1.49 -7.27
CA GLY A 228 -0.77 -0.50 -8.26
C GLY A 228 0.23 0.64 -8.49
N ASN A 229 1.40 0.61 -7.86
CA ASN A 229 2.39 1.68 -7.96
C ASN A 229 3.78 1.12 -8.27
N ASN A 230 4.25 1.32 -9.49
CA ASN A 230 5.55 0.85 -10.01
C ASN A 230 6.79 1.31 -9.19
N ARG A 231 6.61 2.18 -8.21
CA ARG A 231 7.68 2.60 -7.29
C ARG A 231 8.04 1.54 -6.25
N PHE A 232 7.11 0.63 -5.97
CA PHE A 232 7.34 -0.44 -5.01
C PHE A 232 7.84 -1.69 -5.74
N SER A 233 9.10 -2.03 -5.51
CA SER A 233 9.60 -3.36 -5.86
C SER A 233 8.98 -4.42 -4.94
N ASN A 234 9.07 -5.68 -5.33
CA ASN A 234 8.66 -6.80 -4.46
C ASN A 234 9.32 -6.73 -3.07
N LYS A 235 10.56 -6.26 -3.02
CA LYS A 235 11.33 -6.08 -1.79
C LYS A 235 10.76 -4.95 -0.92
N ASP A 236 10.34 -3.84 -1.53
CA ASP A 236 9.71 -2.74 -0.82
C ASP A 236 8.35 -3.15 -0.26
N ILE A 237 7.57 -3.94 -1.01
CA ILE A 237 6.28 -4.47 -0.55
C ILE A 237 6.48 -5.38 0.67
N LEU A 238 7.41 -6.33 0.62
CA LEU A 238 7.72 -7.22 1.75
C LEU A 238 8.15 -6.44 2.98
N SER A 239 9.00 -5.43 2.80
CA SER A 239 9.47 -4.58 3.89
C SER A 239 8.38 -3.74 4.50
N SER A 240 7.48 -3.21 3.67
CA SER A 240 6.31 -2.47 4.12
C SER A 240 5.36 -3.37 4.92
N ILE A 241 5.11 -4.61 4.47
CA ILE A 241 4.31 -5.59 5.22
C ILE A 241 4.95 -5.87 6.59
N ASN A 242 6.27 -6.09 6.65
CA ASN A 242 6.99 -6.31 7.90
C ASN A 242 6.95 -5.09 8.84
N HIS A 243 6.99 -3.89 8.30
CA HIS A 243 6.80 -2.66 9.07
C HIS A 243 5.36 -2.55 9.61
N LEU A 244 4.35 -2.75 8.75
CA LEU A 244 2.94 -2.70 9.13
C LEU A 244 2.56 -3.75 10.18
N LYS A 245 3.18 -4.93 10.17
CA LYS A 245 3.04 -5.94 11.22
C LYS A 245 3.40 -5.39 12.61
N LYS A 246 4.42 -4.53 12.70
CA LYS A 246 4.88 -3.93 13.97
C LYS A 246 4.12 -2.67 14.35
N SER A 247 3.78 -1.84 13.37
CA SER A 247 3.18 -0.50 13.57
C SER A 247 1.65 -0.47 13.52
N GLY A 248 0.99 -1.61 13.27
CA GLY A 248 -0.47 -1.73 13.25
C GLY A 248 -1.09 -1.41 11.89
N GLY A 249 -1.15 -2.40 10.98
CA GLY A 249 -1.74 -2.27 9.64
C GLY A 249 -3.25 -2.59 9.56
N LYS A 250 -3.99 -2.68 10.66
CA LYS A 250 -5.41 -3.08 10.67
C LYS A 250 -6.36 -2.08 10.00
N LYS A 251 -6.03 -0.80 10.06
CA LYS A 251 -6.77 0.28 9.39
C LYS A 251 -5.87 0.92 8.32
N PHE A 252 -6.41 1.06 7.11
CA PHE A 252 -5.65 1.69 6.04
C PHE A 252 -5.38 3.18 6.35
N ASN A 253 -4.09 3.54 6.32
CA ASN A 253 -3.62 4.91 6.37
C ASN A 253 -2.48 5.07 5.37
N LYS A 254 -2.69 5.88 4.33
CA LYS A 254 -1.73 6.13 3.25
C LYS A 254 -0.38 6.66 3.77
N ASP A 255 -0.38 7.36 4.87
CA ASP A 255 0.83 7.91 5.50
C ASP A 255 1.79 6.82 5.98
N LEU A 256 1.27 5.64 6.33
CA LEU A 256 2.09 4.49 6.73
C LEU A 256 2.86 3.87 5.56
N LEU A 257 2.42 4.11 4.31
CA LEU A 257 3.15 3.69 3.10
C LEU A 257 4.23 4.69 2.69
N ASN A 258 4.07 5.95 3.09
CA ASN A 258 5.03 7.02 2.79
C ASN A 258 5.45 7.74 4.08
N PRO A 259 6.12 7.05 5.03
CA PRO A 259 6.56 7.67 6.29
C PRO A 259 7.50 8.85 6.03
N ASN A 260 8.21 8.86 4.89
CA ASN A 260 9.09 9.94 4.49
C ASN A 260 8.39 11.31 4.42
N ASN A 261 7.11 11.37 4.04
CA ASN A 261 6.38 12.64 3.95
C ASN A 261 6.20 13.31 5.32
N LYS A 262 6.16 12.54 6.41
CA LYS A 262 6.09 13.09 7.80
C LYS A 262 7.48 13.29 8.40
N ILE A 263 8.44 12.42 8.05
CA ILE A 263 9.80 12.48 8.56
C ILE A 263 10.50 13.79 8.13
N TYR A 264 10.24 14.26 6.91
CA TYR A 264 10.95 15.40 6.30
C TYR A 264 10.16 16.71 6.34
N VAL A 265 9.23 16.88 7.27
CA VAL A 265 8.51 18.15 7.50
C VAL A 265 9.35 19.08 8.39
N GLY A 266 9.50 20.33 7.97
CA GLY A 266 10.23 21.36 8.70
C GLY A 266 11.75 21.26 8.59
N LYS A 267 12.45 22.34 8.96
CA LYS A 267 13.92 22.45 8.89
C LYS A 267 14.58 21.47 9.84
N CYS A 268 15.60 20.79 9.35
CA CYS A 268 16.47 19.94 10.16
C CYS A 268 17.88 19.94 9.55
N PRO A 269 18.70 20.92 9.88
CA PRO A 269 20.08 20.96 9.45
C PRO A 269 20.84 19.73 9.93
N GLY A 270 21.70 19.18 9.05
CA GLY A 270 22.62 18.12 9.40
C GLY A 270 23.88 18.66 10.06
N LYS A 271 24.83 17.76 10.35
CA LYS A 271 26.12 18.12 10.97
C LYS A 271 27.29 18.21 9.98
N TRP A 272 27.08 17.80 8.72
CA TRP A 272 28.10 17.78 7.69
C TRP A 272 27.79 18.77 6.57
N SER A 273 28.83 19.52 6.13
CA SER A 273 28.78 20.40 4.97
C SER A 273 29.51 19.77 3.78
N PRO A 274 28.79 19.48 2.66
CA PRO A 274 29.41 18.89 1.48
C PRO A 274 30.44 19.78 0.82
N LYS A 275 30.45 21.07 1.10
CA LYS A 275 31.43 22.03 0.58
C LYS A 275 32.87 21.65 0.94
N ARG A 276 33.08 20.97 2.08
CA ARG A 276 34.43 20.53 2.51
C ARG A 276 35.08 19.58 1.51
N ASP A 277 34.27 18.73 0.84
CA ASP A 277 34.76 17.65 -0.01
C ASP A 277 34.53 17.90 -1.50
N ILE A 278 33.50 18.70 -1.87
CA ILE A 278 32.97 18.86 -3.22
C ILE A 278 33.39 20.18 -3.89
N PHE A 279 33.77 21.21 -3.13
CA PHE A 279 33.96 22.56 -3.65
C PHE A 279 34.79 22.61 -4.95
N LYS A 280 34.17 23.19 -6.01
CA LYS A 280 34.75 23.34 -7.36
C LYS A 280 35.16 22.04 -8.06
N LYS A 281 34.77 20.85 -7.55
CA LYS A 281 35.01 19.57 -8.21
C LYS A 281 33.85 19.23 -9.14
N ASP A 282 34.11 18.39 -10.14
CA ASP A 282 33.07 17.68 -10.84
C ASP A 282 32.48 16.63 -9.89
N VAL A 283 31.16 16.50 -9.89
CA VAL A 283 30.46 15.48 -9.11
C VAL A 283 29.83 14.45 -10.05
N LEU A 284 30.16 13.19 -9.87
CA LEU A 284 29.57 12.08 -10.61
C LEU A 284 28.54 11.38 -9.74
N ILE A 285 27.26 11.43 -10.13
CA ILE A 285 26.17 10.72 -9.46
C ILE A 285 25.89 9.43 -10.23
N ILE A 286 25.97 8.29 -9.53
CA ILE A 286 25.81 6.96 -10.11
C ILE A 286 24.45 6.38 -9.69
N GLY A 287 23.54 6.25 -10.65
CA GLY A 287 22.25 5.60 -10.53
C GLY A 287 22.33 4.09 -10.72
N SER A 288 21.16 3.43 -10.79
CA SER A 288 21.05 1.98 -10.92
C SER A 288 20.44 1.52 -12.26
N GLY A 289 20.43 2.39 -13.26
CA GLY A 289 19.97 2.04 -14.60
C GLY A 289 20.82 0.91 -15.21
N PRO A 290 20.22 -0.09 -15.89
CA PRO A 290 20.93 -1.28 -16.37
C PRO A 290 22.07 -0.99 -17.33
N LYS A 291 21.97 0.06 -18.14
CA LYS A 291 23.01 0.44 -19.10
C LYS A 291 24.36 0.82 -18.47
N ILE A 292 24.37 1.15 -17.17
CA ILE A 292 25.64 1.46 -16.50
C ILE A 292 26.66 0.31 -16.62
N ASN A 293 26.18 -0.94 -16.71
CA ASN A 293 27.05 -2.09 -16.85
C ASN A 293 27.77 -2.11 -18.20
N GLU A 294 27.12 -1.62 -19.27
CA GLU A 294 27.71 -1.49 -20.60
C GLU A 294 28.86 -0.45 -20.62
N TYR A 295 28.71 0.60 -19.81
CA TYR A 295 29.66 1.71 -19.73
C TYR A 295 30.63 1.61 -18.53
N LYS A 296 30.62 0.50 -17.80
CA LYS A 296 31.36 0.33 -16.55
C LYS A 296 32.83 0.70 -16.71
N ASN A 297 33.54 0.07 -17.62
CA ASN A 297 34.98 0.22 -17.79
C ASN A 297 35.38 1.67 -18.14
N ILE A 298 34.60 2.32 -19.02
CA ILE A 298 34.89 3.69 -19.41
C ILE A 298 34.59 4.70 -18.26
N ILE A 299 33.51 4.42 -17.48
CA ILE A 299 33.19 5.21 -16.29
C ILE A 299 34.29 5.08 -15.23
N GLU A 300 34.77 3.88 -14.96
CA GLU A 300 35.86 3.63 -14.00
C GLU A 300 37.15 4.31 -14.45
N ASN A 301 37.53 4.21 -15.73
CA ASN A 301 38.68 4.91 -16.31
C ASN A 301 38.52 6.42 -16.20
N TYR A 302 37.34 6.97 -16.49
CA TYR A 302 37.05 8.38 -16.32
C TYR A 302 37.26 8.84 -14.86
N ILE A 303 36.78 8.07 -13.88
CA ILE A 303 36.92 8.34 -12.45
C ILE A 303 38.40 8.37 -12.06
N ILE A 304 39.17 7.38 -12.51
CA ILE A 304 40.62 7.29 -12.19
C ILE A 304 41.40 8.48 -12.76
N LYS A 305 41.12 8.82 -14.02
CA LYS A 305 41.82 9.92 -14.74
C LYS A 305 41.43 11.29 -14.20
N ASN A 306 40.12 11.58 -14.05
CA ASN A 306 39.60 12.92 -13.79
C ASN A 306 39.31 13.20 -12.30
N LYS A 307 39.29 12.14 -11.46
CA LYS A 307 39.07 12.20 -10.01
C LYS A 307 37.89 13.05 -9.57
N PRO A 308 36.69 12.87 -10.19
CA PRO A 308 35.47 13.55 -9.74
C PRO A 308 35.10 13.07 -8.33
N TYR A 309 34.28 13.86 -7.62
CA TYR A 309 33.66 13.37 -6.39
C TYR A 309 32.47 12.44 -6.72
N VAL A 310 32.57 11.16 -6.37
CA VAL A 310 31.63 10.11 -6.78
C VAL A 310 30.59 9.88 -5.69
N ILE A 311 29.30 10.06 -6.03
CA ILE A 311 28.14 9.80 -5.18
C ILE A 311 27.35 8.62 -5.78
N ALA A 312 27.38 7.46 -5.18
CA ALA A 312 26.52 6.35 -5.58
C ALA A 312 25.15 6.40 -4.86
N LEU A 313 24.09 6.03 -5.56
CA LEU A 313 22.74 6.02 -4.99
C LEU A 313 22.43 4.67 -4.33
N ASN A 314 21.94 4.71 -3.09
CA ASN A 314 21.54 3.53 -2.32
C ASN A 314 22.62 2.42 -2.31
N THR A 315 22.25 1.17 -2.58
CA THR A 315 23.12 -0.01 -2.60
C THR A 315 23.70 -0.33 -3.99
N GLN A 316 23.81 0.65 -4.90
CA GLN A 316 24.33 0.47 -6.25
C GLN A 316 25.70 -0.24 -6.23
N LYS A 317 25.93 -1.26 -7.08
CA LYS A 317 27.11 -2.12 -7.07
C LYS A 317 27.79 -2.28 -8.45
N SER A 318 27.31 -1.61 -9.49
CA SER A 318 27.87 -1.78 -10.85
C SER A 318 29.28 -1.21 -11.01
N ILE A 319 29.69 -0.27 -10.17
CA ILE A 319 31.02 0.35 -10.21
C ILE A 319 31.83 -0.14 -9.02
N ASN A 320 33.15 -0.27 -9.23
CA ASN A 320 34.09 -0.66 -8.19
C ASN A 320 33.95 0.21 -6.95
N GLU A 321 33.67 -0.41 -5.83
CA GLU A 321 33.40 0.27 -4.56
C GLU A 321 34.52 1.19 -4.08
N LYS A 322 35.79 0.90 -4.44
CA LYS A 322 36.95 1.74 -4.11
C LYS A 322 36.93 3.11 -4.80
N LEU A 323 36.18 3.23 -5.89
CA LEU A 323 36.03 4.47 -6.66
C LEU A 323 34.88 5.35 -6.16
N ILE A 324 34.11 4.92 -5.18
CA ILE A 324 32.96 5.62 -4.64
C ILE A 324 33.36 6.37 -3.37
N ASN A 325 33.22 7.69 -3.37
CA ASN A 325 33.51 8.51 -2.19
C ASN A 325 32.44 8.39 -1.13
N VAL A 326 31.16 8.49 -1.54
CA VAL A 326 30.02 8.38 -0.62
C VAL A 326 28.81 7.71 -1.27
N ARG A 327 27.91 7.21 -0.44
CA ARG A 327 26.60 6.72 -0.87
C ARG A 327 25.49 7.60 -0.30
N ALA A 328 24.66 8.17 -1.17
CA ALA A 328 23.52 8.97 -0.79
C ALA A 328 22.28 8.08 -0.55
N ILE A 329 21.58 8.31 0.56
CA ILE A 329 20.42 7.56 0.98
C ILE A 329 19.46 8.51 1.69
N CYS A 330 18.17 8.48 1.37
CA CYS A 330 17.17 9.29 2.08
C CYS A 330 15.85 8.55 2.35
N ASN A 331 15.72 7.28 1.95
CA ASN A 331 14.50 6.53 2.17
C ASN A 331 14.66 5.59 3.38
N ALA A 332 13.91 5.88 4.47
CA ALA A 332 13.92 5.09 5.70
C ALA A 332 13.46 3.63 5.50
N LEU A 333 12.46 3.41 4.64
CA LEU A 333 11.98 2.05 4.32
C LEU A 333 13.05 1.25 3.58
N SER A 334 13.73 1.85 2.61
CA SER A 334 14.84 1.19 1.90
C SER A 334 16.00 0.84 2.82
N LEU A 335 16.30 1.67 3.82
CA LEU A 335 17.30 1.35 4.84
C LEU A 335 16.92 0.14 5.68
N ILE A 336 15.67 0.04 6.10
CA ILE A 336 15.16 -1.09 6.89
C ILE A 336 15.14 -2.37 6.04
N SER A 337 14.64 -2.27 4.80
CA SER A 337 14.51 -3.40 3.88
C SER A 337 15.85 -3.98 3.45
N ASP A 338 16.87 -3.15 3.29
CA ASP A 338 18.20 -3.51 2.84
C ASP A 338 19.26 -3.56 3.95
N ARG A 339 18.79 -3.64 5.20
CA ARG A 339 19.62 -3.59 6.41
C ARG A 339 20.91 -4.43 6.31
N ASN A 340 20.81 -5.66 5.82
CA ASN A 340 21.95 -6.57 5.70
C ASN A 340 22.97 -6.12 4.66
N ASN A 341 22.53 -5.49 3.57
CA ASN A 341 23.43 -4.93 2.56
C ASN A 341 24.10 -3.65 3.09
N TYR A 342 23.33 -2.77 3.73
CA TYR A 342 23.89 -1.53 4.30
C TYR A 342 24.95 -1.79 5.37
N LYS A 343 24.76 -2.80 6.22
CA LYS A 343 25.77 -3.22 7.21
C LYS A 343 27.11 -3.66 6.60
N LYS A 344 27.08 -4.22 5.38
CA LYS A 344 28.28 -4.69 4.67
C LYS A 344 28.99 -3.59 3.87
N ILE A 345 28.36 -2.42 3.70
CA ILE A 345 28.94 -1.30 2.94
C ILE A 345 30.07 -0.66 3.75
N LYS A 346 31.24 -0.56 3.14
CA LYS A 346 32.43 0.07 3.73
C LYS A 346 32.54 1.56 3.41
N GLN A 347 31.88 2.03 2.33
CA GLN A 347 31.87 3.43 1.95
C GLN A 347 31.13 4.30 2.96
N THR A 348 31.49 5.55 3.06
CA THR A 348 30.79 6.54 3.86
C THR A 348 29.36 6.74 3.34
N LEU A 349 28.39 6.68 4.24
CA LEU A 349 26.96 6.90 3.94
C LEU A 349 26.62 8.36 4.20
N VAL A 350 25.91 9.01 3.27
CA VAL A 350 25.34 10.34 3.47
C VAL A 350 23.83 10.19 3.55
N LEU A 351 23.28 10.53 4.71
CA LEU A 351 21.83 10.46 4.95
C LEU A 351 21.40 11.46 6.03
N PRO A 352 20.14 11.89 6.07
CA PRO A 352 19.63 12.78 7.12
C PRO A 352 19.39 12.00 8.42
N ILE A 353 20.50 11.51 9.04
CA ILE A 353 20.46 10.58 10.18
C ILE A 353 19.74 11.18 11.39
N SER A 354 19.78 12.49 11.56
CA SER A 354 19.05 13.21 12.63
C SER A 354 17.53 13.01 12.56
N ARG A 355 17.00 12.70 11.37
CA ARG A 355 15.58 12.43 11.11
C ARG A 355 15.21 10.95 11.18
N MET A 356 16.19 10.06 11.23
CA MET A 356 15.94 8.62 11.22
C MET A 356 15.54 8.11 12.62
N SER A 357 14.79 7.00 12.61
CA SER A 357 14.40 6.32 13.85
C SER A 357 15.61 5.77 14.61
N GLU A 358 15.46 5.58 15.91
CA GLU A 358 16.51 4.99 16.74
C GLU A 358 16.91 3.58 16.28
N GLU A 359 15.98 2.81 15.71
CA GLU A 359 16.27 1.50 15.11
C GLU A 359 17.29 1.64 13.96
N ILE A 360 17.10 2.63 13.06
CA ILE A 360 18.03 2.90 11.96
C ILE A 360 19.38 3.37 12.49
N LYS A 361 19.40 4.32 13.40
CA LYS A 361 20.62 4.81 14.03
C LYS A 361 21.43 3.69 14.68
N LYS A 362 20.74 2.79 15.39
CA LYS A 362 21.34 1.64 16.07
C LYS A 362 22.02 0.67 15.09
N PHE A 363 21.36 0.31 13.98
CA PHE A 363 21.97 -0.64 13.07
C PHE A 363 23.08 -0.02 12.19
N LEU A 364 23.08 1.29 11.97
CA LEU A 364 24.12 2.02 11.24
C LEU A 364 25.32 2.45 12.14
N LYS A 365 25.31 2.11 13.41
CA LYS A 365 26.36 2.52 14.37
C LYS A 365 27.78 2.10 13.93
N SER A 366 27.89 1.00 13.21
CA SER A 366 29.18 0.51 12.66
C SER A 366 29.60 1.17 11.34
N ASN A 367 28.71 1.93 10.69
CA ASN A 367 29.00 2.60 9.43
C ASN A 367 29.52 4.02 9.67
N LYS A 368 30.41 4.50 8.79
CA LYS A 368 30.75 5.91 8.73
C LYS A 368 29.62 6.68 8.11
N VAL A 369 28.99 7.59 8.86
CA VAL A 369 27.80 8.34 8.45
C VAL A 369 28.08 9.84 8.48
N LEU A 370 27.72 10.54 7.41
CA LEU A 370 27.69 11.99 7.29
C LEU A 370 26.23 12.45 7.28
N ASP A 371 25.91 13.35 8.20
CA ASP A 371 24.55 13.87 8.40
C ASP A 371 24.33 15.11 7.53
N PHE A 372 23.68 14.94 6.38
CA PHE A 372 23.21 16.05 5.55
C PHE A 372 21.70 16.13 5.62
N GLY A 373 21.15 17.25 6.08
CA GLY A 373 19.74 17.41 6.37
C GLY A 373 18.86 17.44 5.12
N LEU A 374 17.60 17.08 5.31
CA LEU A 374 16.57 17.06 4.25
C LEU A 374 15.25 17.62 4.78
N GLU A 375 14.68 18.58 4.06
CA GLU A 375 13.30 19.03 4.18
C GLU A 375 12.59 18.82 2.84
N VAL A 376 11.33 18.33 2.86
CA VAL A 376 10.53 18.17 1.64
C VAL A 376 9.47 19.28 1.57
N LYS A 377 9.54 20.06 0.48
CA LYS A 377 8.50 21.03 0.10
C LYS A 377 8.21 20.92 -1.39
N GLN A 378 6.97 20.64 -1.75
CA GLN A 378 6.55 20.49 -3.15
C GLN A 378 6.96 21.70 -3.99
N LYS A 379 7.40 21.44 -5.22
CA LYS A 379 7.79 22.45 -6.24
C LYS A 379 8.91 23.39 -5.80
N LYS A 380 9.75 23.00 -4.83
CA LYS A 380 10.85 23.84 -4.33
C LYS A 380 12.18 23.10 -4.27
N PHE A 381 13.27 23.75 -4.75
CA PHE A 381 14.64 23.43 -4.43
C PHE A 381 15.27 24.63 -3.70
N GLU A 382 15.98 24.36 -2.61
CA GLU A 382 16.78 25.34 -1.90
C GLU A 382 18.01 24.64 -1.30
N PHE A 383 19.18 25.18 -1.54
CA PHE A 383 20.46 24.56 -1.19
C PHE A 383 21.10 25.34 -0.07
N LYS A 384 21.26 24.74 1.09
CA LYS A 384 21.89 25.32 2.28
C LYS A 384 23.21 24.61 2.56
N GLU A 385 23.97 25.09 3.49
CA GLU A 385 25.32 24.59 3.80
C GLU A 385 25.31 23.12 4.22
N ASN A 386 24.36 22.72 5.06
CA ASN A 386 24.29 21.39 5.68
C ASN A 386 22.91 20.71 5.58
N TYR A 387 22.02 21.24 4.74
CA TYR A 387 20.75 20.62 4.36
C TYR A 387 20.23 21.15 3.02
N ALA A 388 19.25 20.46 2.46
CA ALA A 388 18.53 20.95 1.29
C ALA A 388 17.01 20.85 1.49
N ILE A 389 16.27 21.79 0.85
CA ILE A 389 14.82 21.70 0.67
C ILE A 389 14.60 21.17 -0.74
N LEU A 390 13.89 20.05 -0.85
CA LEU A 390 13.69 19.29 -2.08
C LEU A 390 12.21 19.10 -2.39
N PRO A 391 11.80 18.95 -3.67
CA PRO A 391 10.39 18.76 -4.05
C PRO A 391 9.81 17.43 -3.57
N ASN A 392 10.67 16.43 -3.36
CA ASN A 392 10.32 15.08 -2.93
C ASN A 392 11.49 14.41 -2.21
N SER A 393 11.28 13.21 -1.67
CA SER A 393 12.30 12.41 -1.01
C SER A 393 12.97 11.37 -1.93
N LEU A 394 13.09 11.66 -3.23
CA LEU A 394 13.85 10.81 -4.14
C LEU A 394 15.34 10.94 -3.85
N VAL A 395 16.04 9.81 -3.83
CA VAL A 395 17.49 9.80 -3.59
C VAL A 395 18.27 10.56 -4.66
N ALA A 396 17.77 10.62 -5.90
CA ALA A 396 18.32 11.44 -6.97
C ALA A 396 18.23 12.94 -6.63
N SER A 397 17.06 13.42 -6.17
CA SER A 397 16.89 14.80 -5.70
C SER A 397 17.82 15.11 -4.53
N TYR A 398 18.00 14.16 -3.62
CA TYR A 398 18.87 14.32 -2.46
C TYR A 398 20.35 14.41 -2.87
N ALA A 399 20.81 13.58 -3.80
CA ALA A 399 22.18 13.65 -4.34
C ALA A 399 22.43 14.98 -5.10
N LEU A 400 21.44 15.47 -5.86
CA LEU A 400 21.51 16.81 -6.47
C LEU A 400 21.62 17.89 -5.40
N GLY A 401 20.85 17.77 -4.32
CA GLY A 401 20.94 18.67 -3.15
C GLY A 401 22.33 18.70 -2.53
N ILE A 402 22.93 17.54 -2.28
CA ILE A 402 24.29 17.39 -1.75
C ILE A 402 25.31 18.07 -2.67
N ALA A 403 25.27 17.72 -3.97
CA ALA A 403 26.23 18.23 -4.94
C ALA A 403 26.18 19.77 -5.08
N THR A 404 24.94 20.31 -5.13
CA THR A 404 24.75 21.76 -5.30
C THR A 404 25.10 22.54 -4.02
N SER A 405 24.72 22.03 -2.84
CA SER A 405 25.12 22.58 -1.55
C SER A 405 26.64 22.55 -1.37
N GLY A 406 27.31 21.54 -1.94
CA GLY A 406 28.76 21.42 -2.00
C GLY A 406 29.44 22.39 -2.97
N LYS A 407 28.68 23.17 -3.74
CA LYS A 407 29.20 24.06 -4.81
C LYS A 407 30.00 23.29 -5.86
N ALA A 408 29.43 22.18 -6.36
CA ALA A 408 30.02 21.44 -7.48
C ALA A 408 30.22 22.32 -8.71
N LYS A 409 31.33 22.09 -9.45
CA LYS A 409 31.60 22.76 -10.71
C LYS A 409 30.57 22.38 -11.77
N ARG A 410 30.31 21.09 -11.93
CA ARG A 410 29.27 20.49 -12.75
C ARG A 410 28.85 19.15 -12.15
N ILE A 411 27.67 18.67 -12.53
CA ILE A 411 27.13 17.38 -12.10
C ILE A 411 26.98 16.47 -13.30
N LEU A 412 27.58 15.29 -13.22
CA LEU A 412 27.55 14.24 -14.23
C LEU A 412 26.63 13.11 -13.72
N LEU A 413 25.75 12.63 -14.57
CA LEU A 413 24.83 11.52 -14.28
C LEU A 413 25.23 10.29 -15.08
N ALA A 414 25.43 9.15 -14.43
CA ALA A 414 25.62 7.85 -15.05
C ALA A 414 24.61 6.83 -14.52
N GLY A 415 24.06 5.99 -15.39
CA GLY A 415 23.05 5.01 -15.01
C GLY A 415 21.69 5.63 -14.67
N PHE A 416 21.35 6.73 -15.35
CA PHE A 416 20.03 7.38 -15.33
C PHE A 416 19.31 7.10 -16.66
N ASP A 417 19.11 5.83 -16.99
CA ASP A 417 18.59 5.39 -18.30
C ASP A 417 17.18 5.88 -18.59
N GLY A 418 16.41 6.15 -17.54
CA GLY A 418 15.01 6.55 -17.62
C GLY A 418 14.04 5.38 -17.68
N TYR A 419 12.77 5.70 -17.74
CA TYR A 419 11.66 4.75 -17.77
C TYR A 419 10.91 4.81 -19.10
N PRO A 420 10.09 3.79 -19.46
CA PRO A 420 9.16 3.86 -20.58
C PRO A 420 8.27 5.10 -20.55
N SER A 421 7.65 5.45 -21.70
CA SER A 421 6.84 6.68 -21.82
C SER A 421 5.59 6.69 -20.94
N ASP A 422 5.04 5.53 -20.69
CA ASP A 422 3.84 5.27 -19.88
C ASP A 422 4.13 5.10 -18.37
N ASP A 423 5.40 5.10 -17.97
CA ASP A 423 5.77 4.96 -16.56
C ASP A 423 5.71 6.30 -15.83
N PRO A 424 4.89 6.44 -14.76
CA PRO A 424 4.77 7.68 -14.00
C PRO A 424 6.09 8.19 -13.40
N ARG A 425 7.06 7.29 -13.15
CA ARG A 425 8.37 7.65 -12.62
C ARG A 425 9.19 8.49 -13.59
N ARG A 426 8.93 8.34 -14.89
CA ARG A 426 9.55 9.18 -15.92
C ARG A 426 9.11 10.63 -15.77
N VAL A 427 7.81 10.86 -15.70
CA VAL A 427 7.22 12.20 -15.55
C VAL A 427 7.76 12.87 -14.27
N GLU A 428 7.73 12.13 -13.15
CA GLU A 428 8.24 12.65 -11.87
C GLU A 428 9.72 13.06 -11.94
N MET A 429 10.56 12.24 -12.56
CA MET A 429 11.99 12.58 -12.66
C MET A 429 12.25 13.74 -13.64
N ASP A 430 11.49 13.81 -14.75
CA ASP A 430 11.54 14.95 -15.69
C ASP A 430 11.09 16.24 -15.01
N GLU A 431 10.06 16.20 -14.15
CA GLU A 431 9.65 17.34 -13.31
C GLU A 431 10.75 17.76 -12.34
N VAL A 432 11.39 16.80 -11.67
CA VAL A 432 12.53 17.06 -10.77
C VAL A 432 13.66 17.74 -11.50
N LEU A 433 14.06 17.23 -12.67
CA LEU A 433 15.15 17.78 -13.46
C LEU A 433 14.82 19.17 -14.02
N SER A 434 13.59 19.38 -14.47
CA SER A 434 13.10 20.68 -14.93
C SER A 434 13.11 21.72 -13.80
N LEU A 435 12.60 21.31 -12.62
CA LEU A 435 12.58 22.16 -11.44
C LEU A 435 14.00 22.47 -10.93
N TYR A 436 14.89 21.46 -10.96
CA TYR A 436 16.28 21.63 -10.60
C TYR A 436 16.98 22.70 -11.48
N LYS A 437 16.80 22.63 -12.80
CA LYS A 437 17.34 23.64 -13.74
C LYS A 437 16.89 25.06 -13.38
N LYS A 438 15.66 25.22 -12.93
CA LYS A 438 15.08 26.53 -12.54
C LYS A 438 15.73 27.12 -11.28
N PHE A 439 16.13 26.26 -10.32
CA PHE A 439 16.62 26.69 -9.00
C PHE A 439 18.12 26.52 -8.77
N SER A 440 18.86 25.82 -9.67
CA SER A 440 20.26 25.44 -9.44
C SER A 440 21.30 26.51 -9.71
N ASN A 441 20.91 27.76 -9.99
CA ASN A 441 21.81 28.90 -10.14
C ASN A 441 23.14 28.60 -10.86
N LYS A 442 23.07 28.04 -12.09
CA LYS A 442 24.23 27.80 -12.98
C LYS A 442 25.01 26.48 -12.80
N THR A 443 24.72 25.62 -11.87
CA THR A 443 25.35 24.28 -11.82
C THR A 443 24.88 23.45 -13.00
N ARG A 444 25.73 23.20 -13.99
CA ARG A 444 25.41 22.42 -15.18
C ARG A 444 25.27 20.95 -14.82
N ILE A 445 24.18 20.31 -15.30
CA ILE A 445 23.90 18.90 -15.14
C ILE A 445 23.90 18.20 -16.50
N LEU A 446 24.68 17.10 -16.64
CA LEU A 446 24.90 16.37 -17.89
C LEU A 446 24.71 14.88 -17.66
N SER A 447 24.00 14.20 -18.55
CA SER A 447 24.05 12.73 -18.58
C SER A 447 25.22 12.26 -19.43
N ILE A 448 26.04 11.38 -18.87
CA ILE A 448 27.23 10.82 -19.57
C ILE A 448 27.00 9.40 -20.04
N THR A 449 25.81 8.84 -19.78
CA THR A 449 25.31 7.58 -20.34
C THR A 449 23.97 7.85 -21.03
N PRO A 450 23.53 7.00 -21.98
CA PRO A 450 22.23 7.17 -22.64
C PRO A 450 21.09 7.32 -21.65
N THR A 451 20.19 8.27 -21.88
CA THR A 451 19.07 8.55 -21.01
C THR A 451 17.80 8.90 -21.80
N ARG A 452 16.65 8.57 -21.23
CA ARG A 452 15.32 8.99 -21.71
C ARG A 452 14.79 10.23 -20.98
N PHE A 453 15.52 10.71 -19.97
CA PHE A 453 15.15 11.92 -19.24
C PHE A 453 15.50 13.19 -20.02
N LYS A 454 14.75 14.27 -19.74
CA LYS A 454 14.96 15.59 -20.36
C LYS A 454 16.15 16.32 -19.73
N VAL A 455 17.36 15.79 -19.94
CA VAL A 455 18.63 16.36 -19.47
C VAL A 455 19.61 16.44 -20.64
N GLU A 456 20.49 17.43 -20.60
CA GLU A 456 21.57 17.55 -21.59
C GLU A 456 22.48 16.33 -21.51
N SER A 457 22.80 15.74 -22.66
CA SER A 457 23.62 14.53 -22.75
C SER A 457 24.95 14.85 -23.45
N VAL A 458 26.03 14.26 -22.96
CA VAL A 458 27.34 14.28 -23.57
C VAL A 458 27.93 12.89 -23.55
N SER A 459 28.59 12.50 -24.62
CA SER A 459 29.29 11.22 -24.63
C SER A 459 30.42 11.21 -23.61
N ILE A 460 30.51 10.17 -22.79
CA ILE A 460 31.62 9.99 -21.84
C ILE A 460 32.98 9.91 -22.56
N TYR A 461 33.00 9.50 -23.83
CA TYR A 461 34.19 9.44 -24.67
C TYR A 461 34.69 10.84 -25.09
N ALA A 462 33.87 11.87 -24.91
CA ALA A 462 34.21 13.26 -25.24
C ALA A 462 34.64 14.07 -24.01
N LEU A 463 34.75 13.43 -22.83
CA LEU A 463 35.17 14.01 -21.56
C LEU A 463 36.55 13.51 -21.15
#